data_74bb52bb5348f33f22934f24f7fb9165
#
_entry.id   74bb52bb5348f33f22934f24f7fb9165
#
_cell.length_a   1.000
_cell.length_b   1.000
_cell.length_c   1.000
_cell.angle_alpha   90.00
_cell.angle_beta   90.00
_cell.angle_gamma   90.00
#
_symmetry.space_group_name_H-M   'P 1'
#
loop_
_entity.id
_entity.type
_entity.pdbx_description
1 polymer ?
#
loop_
_entity_poly.entity_id
_entity_poly.type
_entity_poly.pdbx_seq_one_letter_code
_entity_poly.pdbx_strand_id
1 'polypeptide(L)'
;MRTPKFFDQKDFLMNDEWKVTILPLFGSHIIFVDDIYKHPERVHEWLDEAPIVSLKPPTADGINGKEFMDGQKYGDFRYDPTRTILFKHITDFYKIEDPEPYGTNPISIYNQFRLIEPFGSEPYCWSPHVDNKLNVCIYLNPDENYTPGTSFYDATELGSECLTKDTEHVIPWKDERYFTEKLCVLSKFNSLIAFPGQWPHGQTIVDNRWQHKTRFTEVTFF
;
A
#
# COMPACT_ATOMS: atom_id res chain seq x y z
N MET A 1 23.80 20.90 5.06
CA MET A 1 23.75 19.56 4.47
C MET A 1 23.65 18.56 5.60
N ARG A 2 22.58 17.75 5.67
CA ARG A 2 22.53 16.62 6.61
C ARG A 2 23.53 15.57 6.10
N THR A 3 24.33 15.01 6.98
CA THR A 3 25.16 13.86 6.65
C THR A 3 24.23 12.71 6.26
N PRO A 4 24.43 12.06 5.12
CA PRO A 4 23.59 10.91 4.74
C PRO A 4 23.65 9.87 5.87
N LYS A 5 22.51 9.43 6.36
CA LYS A 5 22.45 8.31 7.29
C LYS A 5 22.76 7.03 6.54
N PHE A 6 23.60 6.21 7.12
CA PHE A 6 23.82 4.87 6.59
C PHE A 6 22.68 3.96 7.06
N PHE A 7 22.07 3.27 6.12
CA PHE A 7 21.09 2.23 6.35
C PHE A 7 21.70 0.88 5.98
N ASP A 8 21.41 -0.13 6.76
CA ASP A 8 21.87 -1.49 6.48
C ASP A 8 20.69 -2.48 6.46
N GLN A 9 20.95 -3.72 6.08
CA GLN A 9 19.93 -4.77 6.02
C GLN A 9 19.22 -4.99 7.36
N LYS A 10 19.87 -4.70 8.48
CA LYS A 10 19.30 -4.89 9.82
C LYS A 10 18.17 -3.90 10.10
N ASP A 11 18.16 -2.74 9.45
CA ASP A 11 17.09 -1.75 9.59
C ASP A 11 15.75 -2.29 9.06
N PHE A 12 15.78 -3.28 8.16
CA PHE A 12 14.61 -3.88 7.50
C PHE A 12 14.23 -5.27 8.04
N LEU A 13 14.80 -5.70 9.15
CA LEU A 13 14.44 -6.98 9.76
C LEU A 13 13.00 -6.95 10.26
N MET A 14 12.25 -7.99 9.94
CA MET A 14 10.91 -8.19 10.47
C MET A 14 10.93 -8.87 11.84
N ASN A 15 9.86 -8.65 12.59
CA ASN A 15 9.60 -9.40 13.82
C ASN A 15 9.29 -10.85 13.46
N ASP A 16 9.61 -11.75 14.38
CA ASP A 16 9.40 -13.21 14.29
C ASP A 16 8.19 -13.69 15.10
N GLU A 17 7.59 -12.79 15.89
CA GLU A 17 6.34 -13.01 16.59
C GLU A 17 5.30 -12.02 16.10
N TRP A 18 4.13 -12.50 15.60
CA TRP A 18 3.11 -11.64 15.02
C TRP A 18 1.78 -11.78 15.74
N LYS A 19 1.16 -10.64 15.98
CA LYS A 19 -0.24 -10.58 16.39
C LYS A 19 -1.10 -10.50 15.16
N VAL A 20 -1.79 -11.59 14.84
CA VAL A 20 -2.65 -11.71 13.66
C VAL A 20 -4.11 -11.56 14.05
N THR A 21 -4.85 -10.73 13.30
CA THR A 21 -6.31 -10.61 13.37
C THR A 21 -6.89 -10.84 11.99
N ILE A 22 -7.98 -11.61 11.89
CA ILE A 22 -8.63 -11.94 10.62
C ILE A 22 -10.06 -11.41 10.66
N LEU A 23 -10.43 -10.60 9.67
CA LEU A 23 -11.76 -10.03 9.51
C LEU A 23 -12.42 -10.56 8.24
N PRO A 24 -13.62 -11.17 8.32
CA PRO A 24 -14.34 -11.58 7.12
C PRO A 24 -14.87 -10.38 6.35
N LEU A 25 -14.72 -10.40 5.02
CA LEU A 25 -15.24 -9.39 4.10
C LEU A 25 -15.43 -10.02 2.71
N PHE A 26 -16.48 -9.67 1.99
CA PHE A 26 -16.78 -10.08 0.60
C PHE A 26 -16.60 -11.57 0.29
N GLY A 27 -17.00 -12.43 1.23
CA GLY A 27 -16.86 -13.89 1.07
C GLY A 27 -15.44 -14.44 1.25
N SER A 28 -14.48 -13.59 1.62
CA SER A 28 -13.13 -13.98 2.02
C SER A 28 -12.72 -13.22 3.29
N HIS A 29 -11.47 -12.78 3.43
CA HIS A 29 -10.97 -12.19 4.66
C HIS A 29 -9.97 -11.07 4.38
N ILE A 30 -9.80 -10.16 5.36
CA ILE A 30 -8.63 -9.30 5.50
C ILE A 30 -7.80 -9.86 6.65
N ILE A 31 -6.51 -10.01 6.44
CA ILE A 31 -5.54 -10.32 7.50
C ILE A 31 -4.90 -9.02 7.96
N PHE A 32 -4.84 -8.83 9.26
CA PHE A 32 -4.10 -7.76 9.92
C PHE A 32 -2.93 -8.36 10.67
N VAL A 33 -1.76 -7.76 10.55
CA VAL A 33 -0.58 -8.13 11.35
C VAL A 33 0.02 -6.87 11.94
N ASP A 34 0.15 -6.84 13.25
CA ASP A 34 0.79 -5.74 13.98
C ASP A 34 2.30 -5.99 14.10
N ASP A 35 3.04 -4.89 14.29
CA ASP A 35 4.47 -4.89 14.64
C ASP A 35 5.35 -5.67 13.62
N ILE A 36 5.29 -5.26 12.36
CA ILE A 36 5.95 -5.96 11.26
C ILE A 36 7.47 -5.84 11.30
N TYR A 37 8.01 -4.62 11.37
CA TYR A 37 9.45 -4.37 11.41
C TYR A 37 9.94 -4.24 12.85
N LYS A 38 11.18 -4.72 13.10
CA LYS A 38 11.87 -4.54 14.39
C LYS A 38 12.29 -3.07 14.62
N HIS A 39 12.57 -2.35 13.54
CA HIS A 39 13.05 -0.97 13.56
C HIS A 39 12.24 -0.09 12.58
N PRO A 40 10.92 0.05 12.78
CA PRO A 40 10.06 0.71 11.80
C PRO A 40 10.38 2.19 11.59
N GLU A 41 10.92 2.87 12.60
CA GLU A 41 11.37 4.26 12.50
C GLU A 41 12.57 4.37 11.54
N ARG A 42 13.44 3.36 11.50
CA ARG A 42 14.59 3.34 10.56
C ARG A 42 14.12 3.15 9.13
N VAL A 43 13.11 2.28 8.91
CA VAL A 43 12.48 2.11 7.59
C VAL A 43 11.84 3.42 7.15
N HIS A 44 11.12 4.10 8.04
CA HIS A 44 10.51 5.39 7.76
C HIS A 44 11.56 6.47 7.43
N GLU A 45 12.63 6.58 8.22
CA GLU A 45 13.75 7.51 7.97
C GLU A 45 14.39 7.26 6.59
N TRP A 46 14.57 6.00 6.23
CA TRP A 46 15.11 5.65 4.92
C TRP A 46 14.18 6.10 3.79
N LEU A 47 12.87 5.89 3.94
CA LEU A 47 11.88 6.35 2.95
C LEU A 47 11.87 7.87 2.80
N ASP A 48 12.03 8.61 3.91
CA ASP A 48 12.04 10.08 3.89
C ASP A 48 13.32 10.64 3.24
N GLU A 49 14.44 9.93 3.37
CA GLU A 49 15.74 10.33 2.83
C GLU A 49 16.04 9.75 1.43
N ALA A 50 15.36 8.67 1.04
CA ALA A 50 15.61 8.01 -0.22
C ALA A 50 15.25 8.91 -1.41
N PRO A 51 16.09 8.94 -2.46
CA PRO A 51 15.79 9.73 -3.65
C PRO A 51 14.53 9.19 -4.32
N ILE A 52 13.62 10.10 -4.55
CA ILE A 52 12.33 9.84 -5.16
C ILE A 52 12.51 9.67 -6.68
N VAL A 53 12.25 8.47 -7.19
CA VAL A 53 12.11 8.25 -8.63
C VAL A 53 10.63 8.24 -8.95
N SER A 54 10.11 9.33 -9.51
CA SER A 54 8.73 9.37 -9.96
C SER A 54 8.60 8.63 -11.29
N LEU A 55 7.79 7.60 -11.34
CA LEU A 55 7.46 6.89 -12.57
C LEU A 55 6.33 7.58 -13.35
N LYS A 56 5.54 8.39 -12.66
CA LYS A 56 4.47 9.18 -13.27
C LYS A 56 4.74 10.66 -13.02
N PRO A 57 4.44 11.54 -14.00
CA PRO A 57 4.48 12.97 -13.75
C PRO A 57 3.51 13.31 -12.60
N PRO A 58 3.77 14.40 -11.85
CA PRO A 58 2.82 14.91 -10.90
C PRO A 58 1.49 15.16 -11.58
N THR A 59 0.42 14.66 -11.00
CA THR A 59 -0.96 14.91 -11.43
C THR A 59 -1.65 15.83 -10.43
N ALA A 60 -2.81 16.35 -10.76
CA ALA A 60 -3.62 17.15 -9.83
C ALA A 60 -3.94 16.41 -8.53
N ASP A 61 -3.88 15.09 -8.54
CA ASP A 61 -4.20 14.21 -7.40
C ASP A 61 -3.05 14.04 -6.44
N GLY A 62 -1.85 14.39 -6.83
CA GLY A 62 -0.68 14.22 -6.01
C GLY A 62 0.52 13.65 -6.76
N ILE A 63 1.60 13.49 -6.04
CA ILE A 63 2.76 12.75 -6.51
C ILE A 63 2.51 11.30 -6.14
N ASN A 64 1.99 10.55 -7.09
CA ASN A 64 1.76 9.14 -6.87
C ASN A 64 2.96 8.32 -7.36
N GLY A 65 3.34 7.39 -6.53
CA GLY A 65 4.16 6.25 -6.90
C GLY A 65 5.62 6.54 -7.06
N LYS A 66 6.33 5.89 -6.18
CA LYS A 66 7.74 5.67 -6.33
C LYS A 66 8.01 4.23 -6.11
N GLU A 67 8.32 3.67 -7.21
CA GLU A 67 8.74 2.31 -7.25
C GLU A 67 10.23 2.30 -6.98
N PHE A 68 10.61 1.82 -5.81
CA PHE A 68 11.94 1.29 -5.63
C PHE A 68 11.91 -0.17 -6.08
N MET A 69 11.76 -0.37 -7.39
CA MET A 69 11.82 -1.70 -7.97
C MET A 69 13.23 -2.26 -8.01
N ASP A 70 14.24 -1.45 -7.76
CA ASP A 70 15.62 -1.85 -7.90
C ASP A 70 16.27 -2.10 -6.54
N GLY A 71 16.06 -3.30 -6.00
CA GLY A 71 16.85 -3.83 -4.88
C GLY A 71 18.36 -3.82 -5.13
N GLN A 72 18.81 -3.68 -6.37
CA GLN A 72 20.21 -3.61 -6.74
C GLN A 72 20.85 -2.26 -6.41
N LYS A 73 20.09 -1.18 -6.37
CA LYS A 73 20.67 0.16 -6.13
C LYS A 73 20.96 0.44 -4.65
N TYR A 74 20.26 -0.25 -3.73
CA TYR A 74 20.41 -0.07 -2.29
C TYR A 74 20.74 -1.35 -1.53
N GLY A 75 21.13 -2.41 -2.23
CA GLY A 75 21.22 -3.74 -1.66
C GLY A 75 19.82 -4.37 -1.52
N ASP A 76 19.79 -5.67 -1.45
CA ASP A 76 18.52 -6.41 -1.34
C ASP A 76 18.06 -6.45 0.12
N PHE A 77 17.62 -5.30 0.63
CA PHE A 77 17.12 -5.16 2.01
C PHE A 77 15.88 -6.01 2.30
N ARG A 78 15.25 -6.55 1.25
CA ARG A 78 14.03 -7.36 1.33
C ARG A 78 14.30 -8.84 1.58
N TYR A 79 15.54 -9.29 1.50
CA TYR A 79 15.91 -10.67 1.81
C TYR A 79 16.04 -10.90 3.32
N ASP A 80 14.88 -10.83 4.00
CA ASP A 80 14.76 -11.32 5.36
C ASP A 80 14.04 -12.68 5.32
N PRO A 81 14.64 -13.75 5.86
CA PRO A 81 13.99 -15.06 5.97
C PRO A 81 12.65 -14.99 6.68
N THR A 82 12.52 -14.11 7.68
CA THR A 82 11.28 -13.91 8.42
C THR A 82 10.18 -13.35 7.54
N ARG A 83 10.52 -12.40 6.64
CA ARG A 83 9.61 -11.87 5.61
C ARG A 83 9.09 -12.97 4.70
N THR A 84 9.98 -13.84 4.22
CA THR A 84 9.61 -14.97 3.37
C THR A 84 8.63 -15.90 4.08
N ILE A 85 8.87 -16.19 5.37
CA ILE A 85 7.98 -17.02 6.20
C ILE A 85 6.61 -16.37 6.36
N LEU A 86 6.56 -15.08 6.73
CA LEU A 86 5.31 -14.32 6.88
C LEU A 86 4.50 -14.34 5.59
N PHE A 87 5.13 -14.00 4.46
CA PHE A 87 4.44 -13.94 3.17
C PHE A 87 3.97 -15.31 2.73
N LYS A 88 4.75 -16.37 3.01
CA LYS A 88 4.31 -17.74 2.75
C LYS A 88 3.06 -18.09 3.57
N HIS A 89 2.99 -17.76 4.84
CA HIS A 89 1.78 -18.00 5.64
C HIS A 89 0.57 -17.26 5.09
N ILE A 90 0.75 -16.01 4.65
CA ILE A 90 -0.32 -15.21 4.04
C ILE A 90 -0.78 -15.84 2.72
N THR A 91 0.13 -16.21 1.82
CA THR A 91 -0.22 -16.83 0.53
C THR A 91 -0.86 -18.20 0.71
N ASP A 92 -0.37 -19.01 1.65
CA ASP A 92 -0.97 -20.32 2.00
C ASP A 92 -2.41 -20.14 2.53
N PHE A 93 -2.67 -19.12 3.36
CA PHE A 93 -4.01 -18.82 3.87
C PHE A 93 -4.98 -18.51 2.74
N TYR A 94 -4.58 -17.71 1.75
CA TYR A 94 -5.40 -17.40 0.58
C TYR A 94 -5.35 -18.45 -0.52
N LYS A 95 -4.61 -19.54 -0.33
CA LYS A 95 -4.44 -20.64 -1.32
C LYS A 95 -3.93 -20.12 -2.67
N ILE A 96 -2.96 -19.23 -2.62
CA ILE A 96 -2.29 -18.75 -3.84
C ILE A 96 -1.34 -19.85 -4.32
N GLU A 97 -1.73 -20.59 -5.36
CA GLU A 97 -0.97 -21.75 -5.88
C GLU A 97 0.32 -21.33 -6.59
N ASP A 98 0.30 -20.15 -7.21
CA ASP A 98 1.47 -19.54 -7.85
C ASP A 98 1.59 -18.10 -7.36
N PRO A 99 2.43 -17.85 -6.34
CA PRO A 99 2.58 -16.51 -5.78
C PRO A 99 3.40 -15.56 -6.68
N GLU A 100 3.77 -15.98 -7.89
CA GLU A 100 4.64 -15.23 -8.78
C GLU A 100 3.86 -14.56 -9.93
N PRO A 101 3.33 -13.33 -9.77
CA PRO A 101 2.68 -12.63 -10.88
C PRO A 101 3.69 -12.06 -11.90
N TYR A 102 4.95 -11.86 -11.50
CA TYR A 102 5.97 -11.18 -12.31
C TYR A 102 7.34 -11.88 -12.32
N GLY A 103 7.37 -13.22 -12.19
CA GLY A 103 8.61 -14.00 -12.11
C GLY A 103 8.89 -14.50 -10.69
N THR A 104 10.13 -14.76 -10.36
CA THR A 104 10.54 -15.54 -9.19
C THR A 104 10.39 -14.84 -7.82
N ASN A 105 9.95 -13.58 -7.77
CA ASN A 105 9.82 -12.83 -6.50
C ASN A 105 8.59 -11.93 -6.48
N PRO A 106 7.87 -11.81 -5.35
CA PRO A 106 6.83 -10.81 -5.19
C PRO A 106 7.43 -9.42 -5.34
N ILE A 107 6.72 -8.55 -6.07
CA ILE A 107 7.15 -7.16 -6.25
C ILE A 107 6.70 -6.36 -5.05
N SER A 108 7.66 -5.82 -4.30
CA SER A 108 7.40 -4.86 -3.25
C SER A 108 7.74 -3.46 -3.73
N ILE A 109 6.80 -2.57 -3.57
CA ILE A 109 6.90 -1.16 -3.95
C ILE A 109 6.77 -0.32 -2.69
N TYR A 110 7.72 0.59 -2.48
CA TYR A 110 7.59 1.61 -1.46
C TYR A 110 6.90 2.84 -2.06
N ASN A 111 5.66 3.03 -1.73
CA ASN A 111 4.87 4.15 -2.21
C ASN A 111 5.05 5.37 -1.31
N GLN A 112 5.36 6.49 -1.95
CA GLN A 112 5.30 7.80 -1.33
C GLN A 112 4.16 8.58 -1.99
N PHE A 113 3.25 9.06 -1.20
CA PHE A 113 2.12 9.82 -1.68
C PHE A 113 2.05 11.20 -1.03
N ARG A 114 1.75 12.20 -1.84
CA ARG A 114 1.55 13.57 -1.37
C ARG A 114 0.50 14.26 -2.24
N LEU A 115 -0.46 14.93 -1.60
CA LEU A 115 -1.39 15.80 -2.30
C LEU A 115 -0.66 17.02 -2.88
N ILE A 116 -0.94 17.36 -4.13
CA ILE A 116 -0.50 18.62 -4.75
C ILE A 116 -1.56 19.68 -4.52
N GLU A 117 -2.80 19.38 -4.91
CA GLU A 117 -3.91 20.27 -4.74
C GLU A 117 -4.66 20.02 -3.43
N PRO A 118 -5.37 21.02 -2.90
CA PRO A 118 -6.19 20.83 -1.70
C PRO A 118 -7.22 19.72 -1.85
N PHE A 119 -7.44 18.96 -0.80
CA PHE A 119 -8.52 18.01 -0.73
C PHE A 119 -9.86 18.71 -0.97
N GLY A 120 -10.67 18.18 -1.90
CA GLY A 120 -11.94 18.77 -2.29
C GLY A 120 -11.87 19.61 -3.57
N SER A 121 -10.66 19.91 -4.12
CA SER A 121 -10.55 20.47 -5.46
C SER A 121 -10.76 19.38 -6.52
N GLU A 122 -11.50 19.68 -7.58
CA GLU A 122 -11.79 18.77 -8.68
C GLU A 122 -10.70 18.85 -9.78
N PRO A 123 -10.46 17.77 -10.52
CA PRO A 123 -10.95 16.41 -10.36
C PRO A 123 -10.00 15.55 -9.53
N TYR A 124 -10.54 14.76 -8.61
CA TYR A 124 -9.74 13.74 -7.90
C TYR A 124 -9.77 12.42 -8.66
N CYS A 125 -8.60 11.92 -8.95
CA CYS A 125 -8.41 10.65 -9.63
C CYS A 125 -7.99 9.53 -8.69
N TRP A 126 -8.76 9.29 -7.64
CA TRP A 126 -8.54 8.22 -6.68
C TRP A 126 -9.63 7.18 -6.79
N SER A 127 -9.83 6.71 -7.99
CA SER A 127 -10.80 5.66 -8.20
C SER A 127 -10.38 4.41 -7.47
N PRO A 128 -11.33 3.68 -6.93
CA PRO A 128 -11.10 2.30 -6.60
C PRO A 128 -10.54 1.56 -7.79
N HIS A 129 -9.59 0.68 -7.55
CA HIS A 129 -8.97 -0.17 -8.57
C HIS A 129 -8.92 -1.61 -8.07
N VAL A 130 -8.61 -2.50 -8.98
CA VAL A 130 -8.35 -3.91 -8.69
C VAL A 130 -6.94 -4.25 -9.12
N ASP A 131 -6.32 -5.14 -8.38
CA ASP A 131 -5.00 -5.67 -8.66
C ASP A 131 -5.08 -7.16 -9.00
N ASN A 132 -3.94 -7.83 -9.02
CA ASN A 132 -3.87 -9.24 -9.33
C ASN A 132 -4.48 -10.15 -8.24
N LYS A 133 -3.73 -11.14 -7.74
CA LYS A 133 -4.29 -12.17 -6.85
C LYS A 133 -4.41 -11.70 -5.41
N LEU A 134 -3.35 -11.11 -4.88
CA LEU A 134 -3.24 -10.76 -3.48
C LEU A 134 -2.41 -9.49 -3.31
N ASN A 135 -2.88 -8.59 -2.47
CA ASN A 135 -2.16 -7.40 -2.04
C ASN A 135 -1.77 -7.48 -0.56
N VAL A 136 -0.58 -7.03 -0.26
CA VAL A 136 -0.09 -6.79 1.08
C VAL A 136 0.34 -5.35 1.19
N CYS A 137 -0.25 -4.61 2.13
CA CYS A 137 0.08 -3.21 2.40
C CYS A 137 0.65 -3.06 3.81
N ILE A 138 1.83 -2.43 3.96
CA ILE A 138 2.42 -2.08 5.25
C ILE A 138 2.38 -0.56 5.40
N TYR A 139 1.86 -0.06 6.52
CA TYR A 139 1.74 1.37 6.81
C TYR A 139 2.95 1.88 7.58
N LEU A 140 3.60 2.93 7.07
CA LEU A 140 4.93 3.37 7.53
C LEU A 140 4.98 4.85 7.97
N ASN A 141 3.85 5.44 8.39
CA ASN A 141 3.81 6.78 8.95
C ASN A 141 3.66 6.75 10.48
N PRO A 142 4.70 7.10 11.25
CA PRO A 142 4.68 7.00 12.72
C PRO A 142 3.69 7.95 13.38
N ASP A 143 3.47 9.13 12.81
CA ASP A 143 2.64 10.18 13.40
C ASP A 143 1.15 10.04 13.08
N GLU A 144 0.79 9.05 12.27
CA GLU A 144 -0.54 8.94 11.67
C GLU A 144 -1.26 7.65 12.08
N ASN A 145 -1.11 7.26 13.34
CA ASN A 145 -1.85 6.11 13.88
C ASN A 145 -3.36 6.33 13.79
N TYR A 146 -4.05 5.29 13.27
CA TYR A 146 -5.51 5.27 13.13
C TYR A 146 -6.08 6.33 12.18
N THR A 147 -5.30 6.76 11.20
CA THR A 147 -5.83 7.55 10.09
C THR A 147 -6.45 6.64 9.03
N PRO A 148 -7.34 7.15 8.17
CA PRO A 148 -7.83 6.39 7.04
C PRO A 148 -6.68 5.85 6.18
N GLY A 149 -6.66 4.53 5.97
CA GLY A 149 -5.59 3.83 5.26
C GLY A 149 -6.03 3.31 3.91
N THR A 150 -6.80 2.23 3.90
CA THR A 150 -7.30 1.59 2.67
C THR A 150 -8.79 1.36 2.79
N SER A 151 -9.54 1.83 1.79
CA SER A 151 -10.97 1.59 1.68
C SER A 151 -11.27 0.48 0.68
N PHE A 152 -12.32 -0.26 0.96
CA PHE A 152 -12.88 -1.34 0.14
C PHE A 152 -14.29 -0.98 -0.30
N TYR A 153 -14.63 -1.30 -1.55
CA TYR A 153 -15.84 -0.82 -2.19
C TYR A 153 -16.63 -1.96 -2.83
N ASP A 154 -17.97 -1.80 -2.83
CA ASP A 154 -18.80 -2.47 -3.82
C ASP A 154 -18.80 -1.64 -5.10
N ALA A 155 -18.58 -2.29 -6.24
CA ALA A 155 -18.73 -1.69 -7.53
C ALA A 155 -20.18 -1.86 -8.04
N THR A 156 -20.78 -0.79 -8.52
CA THR A 156 -22.01 -0.86 -9.31
C THR A 156 -21.72 -1.46 -10.68
N GLU A 157 -22.73 -1.64 -11.53
CA GLU A 157 -22.51 -2.04 -12.92
C GLU A 157 -21.59 -1.07 -13.67
N LEU A 158 -21.80 0.24 -13.49
CA LEU A 158 -20.94 1.29 -14.06
C LEU A 158 -19.52 1.23 -13.50
N GLY A 159 -19.36 1.02 -12.19
CA GLY A 159 -18.07 0.86 -11.54
C GLY A 159 -17.30 -0.36 -12.05
N SER A 160 -18.00 -1.48 -12.22
CA SER A 160 -17.43 -2.72 -12.76
C SER A 160 -16.95 -2.55 -14.20
N GLU A 161 -17.70 -1.82 -15.03
CA GLU A 161 -17.27 -1.47 -16.38
C GLU A 161 -16.00 -0.61 -16.39
N CYS A 162 -15.88 0.31 -15.43
CA CYS A 162 -14.71 1.18 -15.32
C CYS A 162 -13.46 0.40 -14.95
N LEU A 163 -13.57 -0.52 -13.99
CA LEU A 163 -12.46 -1.37 -13.58
C LEU A 163 -11.92 -2.24 -14.74
N THR A 164 -12.80 -2.63 -15.68
CA THR A 164 -12.39 -3.45 -16.84
C THR A 164 -11.82 -2.65 -18.01
N LYS A 165 -12.07 -1.34 -18.06
CA LYS A 165 -11.68 -0.47 -19.20
C LYS A 165 -10.43 0.37 -18.95
N ASP A 166 -9.72 0.15 -17.86
CA ASP A 166 -8.55 0.95 -17.44
C ASP A 166 -8.86 2.47 -17.37
N THR A 167 -10.09 2.78 -16.99
CA THR A 167 -10.59 4.15 -16.83
C THR A 167 -10.70 4.56 -15.35
N GLU A 168 -10.21 3.74 -14.47
CA GLU A 168 -10.25 3.90 -13.02
C GLU A 168 -9.69 5.24 -12.52
N HIS A 169 -8.71 5.79 -13.23
CA HIS A 169 -8.08 7.06 -12.83
C HIS A 169 -8.87 8.32 -13.24
N VAL A 170 -10.03 8.17 -13.85
CA VAL A 170 -10.81 9.29 -14.40
C VAL A 170 -12.08 9.55 -13.58
N ILE A 171 -12.44 8.64 -12.66
CA ILE A 171 -13.69 8.70 -11.92
C ILE A 171 -13.47 9.27 -10.53
N PRO A 172 -14.26 10.25 -10.09
CA PRO A 172 -14.22 10.73 -8.72
C PRO A 172 -14.46 9.57 -7.72
N TRP A 173 -13.54 9.33 -6.84
CA TRP A 173 -13.54 8.18 -5.91
C TRP A 173 -14.74 8.15 -4.94
N LYS A 174 -15.41 9.28 -4.73
CA LYS A 174 -16.62 9.39 -3.91
C LYS A 174 -17.92 9.37 -4.71
N ASP A 175 -17.87 9.04 -5.99
CA ASP A 175 -19.07 9.02 -6.79
C ASP A 175 -19.82 7.68 -6.59
N GLU A 176 -20.86 7.75 -5.76
CA GLU A 176 -21.70 6.58 -5.41
C GLU A 176 -22.41 5.94 -6.61
N ARG A 177 -22.44 6.61 -7.76
CA ARG A 177 -22.94 6.01 -9.00
C ARG A 177 -22.04 4.85 -9.46
N TYR A 178 -20.78 4.86 -9.08
CA TYR A 178 -19.79 3.85 -9.46
C TYR A 178 -19.41 2.94 -8.31
N PHE A 179 -19.15 3.50 -7.11
CA PHE A 179 -18.61 2.75 -5.99
C PHE A 179 -19.25 3.14 -4.67
N THR A 180 -19.54 2.15 -3.83
CA THR A 180 -20.01 2.38 -2.46
C THR A 180 -18.99 1.84 -1.48
N GLU A 181 -18.44 2.71 -0.62
CA GLU A 181 -17.49 2.28 0.41
C GLU A 181 -18.19 1.34 1.41
N LYS A 182 -17.57 0.18 1.67
CA LYS A 182 -18.04 -0.82 2.62
C LYS A 182 -17.22 -0.88 3.89
N LEU A 183 -15.95 -0.60 3.76
CA LEU A 183 -15.02 -0.64 4.88
C LEU A 183 -13.87 0.31 4.60
N CYS A 184 -13.51 1.11 5.59
CA CYS A 184 -12.24 1.81 5.64
C CYS A 184 -11.38 1.19 6.73
N VAL A 185 -10.27 0.58 6.35
CA VAL A 185 -9.25 0.12 7.28
C VAL A 185 -8.40 1.30 7.70
N LEU A 186 -8.24 1.50 8.99
CA LEU A 186 -7.36 2.53 9.52
C LEU A 186 -5.91 2.10 9.40
N SER A 187 -5.05 3.02 8.99
CA SER A 187 -3.61 2.80 9.02
C SER A 187 -3.12 2.83 10.47
N LYS A 188 -2.30 1.87 10.82
CA LYS A 188 -1.55 1.86 12.08
C LYS A 188 -0.07 1.75 11.70
N PHE A 189 0.76 2.59 12.29
CA PHE A 189 2.20 2.53 12.04
C PHE A 189 2.74 1.12 12.30
N ASN A 190 3.59 0.64 11.41
CA ASN A 190 4.21 -0.68 11.48
C ASN A 190 3.20 -1.85 11.45
N SER A 191 2.06 -1.67 10.82
CA SER A 191 1.10 -2.75 10.62
C SER A 191 0.93 -3.10 9.15
N LEU A 192 0.54 -4.34 8.92
CA LEU A 192 0.28 -4.91 7.61
C LEU A 192 -1.18 -5.28 7.48
N ILE A 193 -1.75 -5.05 6.29
CA ILE A 193 -2.97 -5.70 5.86
C ILE A 193 -2.70 -6.55 4.62
N ALA A 194 -3.36 -7.71 4.54
CA ALA A 194 -3.38 -8.54 3.34
C ALA A 194 -4.82 -8.84 2.93
N PHE A 195 -5.10 -8.77 1.62
CA PHE A 195 -6.45 -8.92 1.08
C PHE A 195 -6.42 -9.34 -0.39
N PRO A 196 -7.48 -10.01 -0.91
CA PRO A 196 -7.59 -10.33 -2.33
C PRO A 196 -7.52 -9.07 -3.19
N GLY A 197 -6.56 -9.03 -4.11
CA GLY A 197 -6.33 -7.86 -4.97
C GLY A 197 -7.49 -7.56 -5.92
N GLN A 198 -8.32 -8.56 -6.22
CA GLN A 198 -9.50 -8.42 -7.07
C GLN A 198 -10.68 -7.66 -6.41
N TRP A 199 -10.59 -7.32 -5.13
CA TRP A 199 -11.59 -6.46 -4.52
C TRP A 199 -11.35 -5.01 -4.91
N PRO A 200 -12.39 -4.26 -5.32
CA PRO A 200 -12.25 -2.84 -5.55
C PRO A 200 -11.76 -2.14 -4.28
N HIS A 201 -10.59 -1.53 -4.34
CA HIS A 201 -9.95 -0.90 -3.19
C HIS A 201 -9.16 0.34 -3.61
N GLY A 202 -8.77 1.14 -2.63
CA GLY A 202 -7.92 2.31 -2.85
C GLY A 202 -7.48 2.95 -1.55
N GLN A 203 -6.50 3.84 -1.65
CA GLN A 203 -6.10 4.62 -0.49
C GLN A 203 -7.20 5.61 -0.11
N THR A 204 -7.38 5.82 1.18
CA THR A 204 -8.41 6.73 1.70
C THR A 204 -7.80 8.08 2.04
N ILE A 205 -8.27 9.13 1.38
CA ILE A 205 -7.88 10.52 1.64
C ILE A 205 -9.13 11.27 2.08
N VAL A 206 -9.07 11.95 3.22
CA VAL A 206 -10.24 12.61 3.83
C VAL A 206 -10.02 14.08 4.13
N ASP A 207 -8.77 14.56 4.06
CA ASP A 207 -8.41 15.94 4.37
C ASP A 207 -7.07 16.34 3.72
N ASN A 208 -6.61 17.55 4.04
CA ASN A 208 -5.39 18.13 3.49
C ASN A 208 -4.08 17.70 4.16
N ARG A 209 -4.09 16.75 5.09
CA ARG A 209 -2.87 16.37 5.83
C ARG A 209 -1.72 15.98 4.90
N TRP A 210 -2.04 15.30 3.82
CA TRP A 210 -1.04 14.84 2.86
C TRP A 210 -0.52 15.92 1.90
N GLN A 211 -0.99 17.15 1.98
CA GLN A 211 -0.35 18.29 1.29
C GLN A 211 0.99 18.66 1.92
N HIS A 212 1.11 18.48 3.22
CA HIS A 212 2.27 18.92 4.01
C HIS A 212 3.13 17.77 4.53
N LYS A 213 2.61 16.55 4.43
CA LYS A 213 3.29 15.31 4.82
C LYS A 213 3.27 14.32 3.67
N THR A 214 4.25 13.44 3.64
CA THR A 214 4.27 12.31 2.71
C THR A 214 3.66 11.08 3.38
N ARG A 215 2.72 10.43 2.71
CA ARG A 215 2.21 9.13 3.10
C ARG A 215 3.16 8.07 2.57
N PHE A 216 3.63 7.22 3.46
CA PHE A 216 4.51 6.10 3.13
C PHE A 216 3.78 4.77 3.33
N THR A 217 3.81 3.95 2.32
CA THR A 217 3.34 2.57 2.39
C THR A 217 4.30 1.67 1.62
N GLU A 218 4.45 0.44 2.08
CA GLU A 218 5.02 -0.61 1.25
C GLU A 218 3.86 -1.47 0.74
N VAL A 219 3.82 -1.74 -0.55
CA VAL A 219 2.82 -2.60 -1.17
C VAL A 219 3.52 -3.76 -1.85
N THR A 220 3.07 -4.97 -1.59
CA THR A 220 3.57 -6.18 -2.24
C THR A 220 2.42 -6.86 -2.98
N PHE A 221 2.66 -7.18 -4.25
CA PHE A 221 1.72 -7.85 -5.14
C PHE A 221 2.13 -9.31 -5.36
N PHE A 222 1.15 -10.22 -5.35
CA PHE A 222 1.29 -11.65 -5.58
C PHE A 222 0.39 -12.14 -6.70
#